data_ed337bbc0d4bded8836f6bd111fdd048
#
_entry.id   ed337bbc0d4bded8836f6bd111fdd048
#
_cell.length_a   1.000
_cell.length_b   1.000
_cell.length_c   1.000
_cell.angle_alpha   90.00
_cell.angle_beta   90.00
_cell.angle_gamma   90.00
#
_symmetry.space_group_name_H-M   'P 1'
#
loop_
_entity.id
_entity.type
_entity.pdbx_description
1 polymer ?
#
loop_
_entity_poly.entity_id
_entity_poly.type
_entity_poly.pdbx_seq_one_letter_code
_entity_poly.pdbx_strand_id
1 'polypeptide(L)'
;MGSHHFERTEQTVSENKHKKAQEEKHSNVKYAVVGALSVVLVAFLLVWNTGIIQRNAAAVTVDGEKYSAADVQYYLRSLMLQNGISSTSSLKSMTMNSTTGETMYDYLKSQAVERLVTCAALDKQAAEEGFTMSDDTQTEVDDQLKQLEEQWVSAGYQSRDAFIRANYGPYMTYDRLVELFTRDMLVNEYATQFSDSLSYSDADYEQYYQENANTLDEYTITQFVFNATVDTVDADGNAIEMTDDEKAAALDQAKTEKQAQAQELQSKLEAGEDPAQLAQEYADQLTGDPSVSQVMSGSSVASASYAQWAQDTARQKGDVTLSEYDAGPSSYYYYVVRFEGRARNDENTATVRHILVAADQDEGASEPTEDQYAAAKTKAEELLDQWKSGPATQESFAELAKANSADTGSAADGGLITDIYSGSGYVSTFTDWALDAARRPGDTGIVQNTGSSVKGWHIMYFVGRDGDPVWKLTAKTAMENDDYTQWQNAAKDKVSYTTGLGLKFVQ
;
A
#
# COMPACT_ATOMS: atom_id res chain seq x y z
N MET A 1 -60.90 25.23 81.89
CA MET A 1 -60.57 25.30 80.42
C MET A 1 -59.17 25.81 80.28
N GLY A 2 -58.12 24.99 80.48
CA GLY A 2 -56.74 25.49 80.40
C GLY A 2 -55.66 24.44 80.26
N SER A 3 -55.96 23.15 80.04
CA SER A 3 -54.92 22.11 79.95
C SER A 3 -54.72 21.51 78.53
N HIS A 4 -55.67 21.64 77.63
CA HIS A 4 -55.57 21.06 76.28
C HIS A 4 -54.76 21.90 75.22
N HIS A 5 -54.39 23.13 75.53
CA HIS A 5 -53.71 24.02 74.61
C HIS A 5 -52.21 23.93 74.76
N PHE A 6 -51.63 23.46 75.88
CA PHE A 6 -50.22 23.34 76.14
C PHE A 6 -49.60 22.05 75.53
N GLU A 7 -50.31 20.91 75.56
CA GLU A 7 -49.88 19.66 75.01
C GLU A 7 -49.77 19.65 73.47
N ARG A 8 -50.64 20.39 72.76
CA ARG A 8 -50.61 20.47 71.28
C ARG A 8 -49.47 21.30 70.79
N THR A 9 -48.94 22.26 71.51
CA THR A 9 -47.79 23.11 71.11
C THR A 9 -46.46 22.37 71.35
N GLU A 10 -46.34 21.53 72.37
CA GLU A 10 -45.13 20.75 72.60
C GLU A 10 -45.00 19.58 71.59
N GLN A 11 -46.09 18.91 71.21
CA GLN A 11 -46.09 17.89 70.19
C GLN A 11 -45.69 18.43 68.78
N THR A 12 -46.24 19.59 68.39
CA THR A 12 -45.88 20.23 67.09
C THR A 12 -44.44 20.74 67.05
N VAL A 13 -43.88 21.20 68.18
CA VAL A 13 -42.49 21.64 68.30
C VAL A 13 -41.53 20.43 68.29
N SER A 14 -41.92 19.30 68.88
CA SER A 14 -41.17 18.04 68.88
C SER A 14 -41.16 17.40 67.47
N GLU A 15 -42.32 17.35 66.80
CA GLU A 15 -42.42 16.83 65.42
C GLU A 15 -41.64 17.70 64.41
N ASN A 16 -41.65 19.01 64.54
CA ASN A 16 -40.85 19.90 63.71
C ASN A 16 -39.35 19.78 63.97
N LYS A 17 -38.93 19.54 65.22
CA LYS A 17 -37.52 19.24 65.54
C LYS A 17 -37.07 17.90 64.94
N HIS A 18 -37.90 16.86 65.03
CA HIS A 18 -37.62 15.57 64.44
C HIS A 18 -37.58 15.62 62.90
N LYS A 19 -38.50 16.35 62.25
CA LYS A 19 -38.47 16.59 60.80
C LYS A 19 -37.19 17.34 60.35
N LYS A 20 -36.84 18.41 61.06
CA LYS A 20 -35.65 19.20 60.79
C LYS A 20 -34.34 18.37 60.95
N ALA A 21 -34.27 17.55 62.02
CA ALA A 21 -33.14 16.62 62.24
C ALA A 21 -33.08 15.50 61.23
N GLN A 22 -34.23 15.03 60.71
CA GLN A 22 -34.25 14.07 59.57
C GLN A 22 -33.89 14.74 58.27
N GLU A 23 -34.31 15.94 57.96
CA GLU A 23 -33.94 16.73 56.80
C GLU A 23 -32.43 17.08 56.79
N GLU A 24 -31.91 17.49 57.99
CA GLU A 24 -30.47 17.72 58.15
C GLU A 24 -29.63 16.42 57.98
N LYS A 25 -30.10 15.27 58.49
CA LYS A 25 -29.48 13.98 58.32
C LYS A 25 -29.47 13.56 56.82
N HIS A 26 -30.61 13.74 56.12
CA HIS A 26 -30.70 13.45 54.68
C HIS A 26 -29.86 14.40 53.82
N SER A 27 -29.76 15.68 54.22
CA SER A 27 -28.89 16.65 53.56
C SER A 27 -27.42 16.28 53.75
N ASN A 28 -27.00 15.96 54.99
CA ASN A 28 -25.61 15.58 55.28
C ASN A 28 -25.19 14.26 54.56
N VAL A 29 -26.11 13.29 54.45
CA VAL A 29 -25.88 12.06 53.67
C VAL A 29 -25.73 12.37 52.17
N LYS A 30 -26.55 13.27 51.63
CA LYS A 30 -26.39 13.70 50.22
C LYS A 30 -25.04 14.39 49.97
N TYR A 31 -24.64 15.30 50.85
CA TYR A 31 -23.32 15.94 50.72
C TYR A 31 -22.16 14.97 50.90
N ALA A 32 -22.29 14.00 51.83
CA ALA A 32 -21.29 12.98 52.02
C ALA A 32 -21.17 12.05 50.77
N VAL A 33 -22.30 11.69 50.14
CA VAL A 33 -22.33 10.91 48.92
C VAL A 33 -21.74 11.69 47.73
N VAL A 34 -22.11 12.97 47.58
CA VAL A 34 -21.56 13.85 46.54
C VAL A 34 -20.06 14.05 46.76
N GLY A 35 -19.60 14.26 48.01
CA GLY A 35 -18.20 14.37 48.35
C GLY A 35 -17.40 13.08 48.01
N ALA A 36 -17.96 11.92 48.37
CA ALA A 36 -17.36 10.63 48.05
C ALA A 36 -17.26 10.40 46.52
N LEU A 37 -18.34 10.72 45.79
CA LEU A 37 -18.35 10.64 44.32
C LEU A 37 -17.33 11.61 43.67
N SER A 38 -17.18 12.81 44.23
CA SER A 38 -16.19 13.79 43.76
C SER A 38 -14.76 13.31 43.99
N VAL A 39 -14.47 12.70 45.13
CA VAL A 39 -13.17 12.11 45.43
C VAL A 39 -12.86 10.93 44.47
N VAL A 40 -13.84 10.07 44.22
CA VAL A 40 -13.72 8.96 43.26
C VAL A 40 -13.51 9.50 41.86
N LEU A 41 -14.21 10.55 41.45
CA LEU A 41 -14.04 11.20 40.16
C LEU A 41 -12.65 11.82 40.01
N VAL A 42 -12.18 12.54 41.03
CA VAL A 42 -10.83 13.12 41.02
C VAL A 42 -9.75 12.04 40.99
N ALA A 43 -9.89 10.97 41.78
CA ALA A 43 -8.98 9.84 41.74
C ALA A 43 -8.97 9.15 40.34
N PHE A 44 -10.15 8.97 39.75
CA PHE A 44 -10.30 8.45 38.42
C PHE A 44 -9.61 9.35 37.36
N LEU A 45 -9.84 10.68 37.45
CA LEU A 45 -9.20 11.64 36.54
C LEU A 45 -7.66 11.66 36.69
N LEU A 46 -7.17 11.52 37.93
CA LEU A 46 -5.73 11.41 38.17
C LEU A 46 -5.16 10.13 37.56
N VAL A 47 -5.79 8.99 37.77
CA VAL A 47 -5.39 7.71 37.16
C VAL A 47 -5.51 7.77 35.64
N TRP A 48 -6.60 8.36 35.11
CA TRP A 48 -6.81 8.56 33.68
C TRP A 48 -5.69 9.39 33.06
N ASN A 49 -5.28 10.47 33.74
CA ASN A 49 -4.22 11.37 33.25
C ASN A 49 -2.81 10.73 33.27
N THR A 50 -2.62 9.64 34.03
CA THR A 50 -1.37 8.87 33.98
C THR A 50 -1.18 8.05 32.73
N GLY A 51 -2.25 7.83 31.93
CA GLY A 51 -2.25 6.97 30.78
C GLY A 51 -2.21 5.46 31.10
N ILE A 52 -2.26 5.08 32.39
CA ILE A 52 -2.23 3.66 32.81
C ILE A 52 -3.38 2.86 32.23
N ILE A 53 -4.59 3.43 32.24
CA ILE A 53 -5.77 2.76 31.67
C ILE A 53 -5.59 2.55 30.17
N GLN A 54 -5.14 3.59 29.46
CA GLN A 54 -4.94 3.57 28.00
C GLN A 54 -3.86 2.57 27.58
N ARG A 55 -2.79 2.44 28.39
CA ARG A 55 -1.68 1.50 28.11
C ARG A 55 -2.08 0.05 28.36
N ASN A 56 -2.92 -0.23 29.36
CA ASN A 56 -3.21 -1.60 29.79
C ASN A 56 -4.59 -2.11 29.31
N ALA A 57 -5.44 -1.24 28.76
CA ALA A 57 -6.71 -1.68 28.20
C ALA A 57 -6.46 -2.51 26.93
N ALA A 58 -6.99 -3.72 26.91
CA ALA A 58 -6.90 -4.55 25.70
C ALA A 58 -7.62 -3.87 24.53
N ALA A 59 -6.90 -3.66 23.43
CA ALA A 59 -7.43 -3.25 22.15
C ALA A 59 -7.86 -4.46 21.32
N VAL A 60 -7.03 -5.52 21.36
CA VAL A 60 -7.29 -6.82 20.76
C VAL A 60 -6.89 -7.88 21.78
N THR A 61 -7.61 -8.99 21.82
CA THR A 61 -7.23 -10.19 22.56
C THR A 61 -7.23 -11.36 21.60
N VAL A 62 -6.11 -12.07 21.47
CA VAL A 62 -5.95 -13.24 20.61
C VAL A 62 -5.65 -14.45 21.51
N ASP A 63 -6.51 -15.46 21.52
CA ASP A 63 -6.41 -16.66 22.37
C ASP A 63 -6.10 -16.37 23.86
N GLY A 64 -6.63 -15.24 24.38
CA GLY A 64 -6.43 -14.80 25.76
C GLY A 64 -5.22 -13.88 25.96
N GLU A 65 -4.30 -13.79 25.03
CA GLU A 65 -3.21 -12.80 25.03
C GLU A 65 -3.75 -11.41 24.68
N LYS A 66 -3.34 -10.42 25.46
CA LYS A 66 -3.87 -9.06 25.37
C LYS A 66 -2.87 -8.14 24.66
N TYR A 67 -3.35 -7.49 23.62
CA TYR A 67 -2.65 -6.45 22.88
C TYR A 67 -3.29 -5.08 23.18
N SER A 68 -2.47 -4.10 23.49
CA SER A 68 -2.89 -2.76 23.87
C SER A 68 -3.17 -1.85 22.67
N ALA A 69 -3.58 -0.61 22.91
CA ALA A 69 -3.66 0.41 21.88
C ALA A 69 -2.30 0.70 21.22
N ALA A 70 -1.20 0.61 21.96
CA ALA A 70 0.15 0.81 21.44
C ALA A 70 0.50 -0.24 20.37
N ASP A 71 0.08 -1.48 20.59
CA ASP A 71 0.36 -2.59 19.67
C ASP A 71 -0.37 -2.40 18.33
N VAL A 72 -1.66 -2.03 18.39
CA VAL A 72 -2.42 -1.69 17.17
C VAL A 72 -1.85 -0.45 16.48
N GLN A 73 -1.42 0.55 17.27
CA GLN A 73 -0.79 1.77 16.74
C GLN A 73 0.50 1.48 15.99
N TYR A 74 1.30 0.53 16.43
CA TYR A 74 2.51 0.08 15.74
C TYR A 74 2.18 -0.39 14.31
N TYR A 75 1.22 -1.29 14.16
CA TYR A 75 0.80 -1.77 12.83
C TYR A 75 0.12 -0.69 11.99
N LEU A 76 -0.66 0.19 12.61
CA LEU A 76 -1.26 1.34 11.92
C LEU A 76 -0.18 2.27 11.34
N ARG A 77 0.86 2.57 12.13
CA ARG A 77 1.99 3.41 11.67
C ARG A 77 2.76 2.74 10.53
N SER A 78 3.00 1.43 10.62
CA SER A 78 3.62 0.65 9.55
C SER A 78 2.83 0.74 8.25
N LEU A 79 1.49 0.57 8.30
CA LEU A 79 0.61 0.70 7.15
C LEU A 79 0.60 2.14 6.59
N MET A 80 0.60 3.14 7.44
CA MET A 80 0.68 4.54 7.02
C MET A 80 1.98 4.83 6.28
N LEU A 81 3.12 4.38 6.81
CA LEU A 81 4.44 4.57 6.18
C LEU A 81 4.52 3.88 4.81
N GLN A 82 4.01 2.65 4.69
CA GLN A 82 3.95 1.92 3.43
C GLN A 82 3.14 2.66 2.35
N ASN A 83 2.15 3.45 2.76
CA ASN A 83 1.30 4.25 1.87
C ASN A 83 1.76 5.72 1.74
N GLY A 84 2.95 6.08 2.27
CA GLY A 84 3.47 7.45 2.21
C GLY A 84 2.69 8.47 3.04
N ILE A 85 1.92 8.01 4.04
CA ILE A 85 1.04 8.84 4.85
C ILE A 85 1.74 9.22 6.16
N SER A 86 1.94 10.51 6.38
CA SER A 86 2.63 11.02 7.57
C SER A 86 1.69 11.45 8.71
N SER A 87 0.40 11.71 8.44
CA SER A 87 -0.55 12.26 9.42
C SER A 87 -1.89 11.51 9.44
N THR A 88 -2.39 11.21 10.65
CA THR A 88 -3.72 10.63 10.85
C THR A 88 -4.86 11.64 10.69
N SER A 89 -4.59 12.96 10.75
CA SER A 89 -5.62 13.98 10.63
C SER A 89 -6.24 14.03 9.22
N SER A 90 -5.43 13.89 8.18
CA SER A 90 -5.91 13.79 6.79
C SER A 90 -6.77 12.55 6.57
N LEU A 91 -6.37 11.42 7.14
CA LEU A 91 -7.10 10.15 7.04
C LEU A 91 -8.50 10.21 7.67
N LYS A 92 -8.64 10.93 8.78
CA LYS A 92 -9.93 11.11 9.48
C LYS A 92 -10.93 11.99 8.71
N SER A 93 -10.44 12.81 7.79
CA SER A 93 -11.28 13.64 6.90
C SER A 93 -11.63 12.97 5.58
N MET A 94 -10.93 11.89 5.21
CA MET A 94 -11.17 11.15 3.96
C MET A 94 -12.23 10.07 4.19
N THR A 95 -13.45 10.31 3.68
CA THR A 95 -14.54 9.31 3.74
C THR A 95 -14.32 8.24 2.67
N MET A 96 -14.21 6.98 3.09
CA MET A 96 -14.11 5.81 2.19
C MET A 96 -15.49 5.31 1.77
N ASN A 97 -16.44 5.35 2.68
CA ASN A 97 -17.80 4.89 2.43
C ASN A 97 -18.81 5.96 2.87
N SER A 98 -19.41 6.64 1.92
CA SER A 98 -20.37 7.72 2.18
C SER A 98 -21.66 7.24 2.87
N THR A 99 -22.01 5.95 2.72
CA THR A 99 -23.22 5.37 3.33
C THR A 99 -23.01 5.07 4.83
N THR A 100 -21.82 4.57 5.20
CA THR A 100 -21.50 4.20 6.59
C THR A 100 -20.78 5.33 7.33
N GLY A 101 -20.22 6.31 6.62
CA GLY A 101 -19.37 7.36 7.18
C GLY A 101 -17.97 6.85 7.55
N GLU A 102 -17.59 5.65 7.13
CA GLU A 102 -16.28 5.07 7.40
C GLU A 102 -15.18 5.91 6.74
N THR A 103 -14.16 6.27 7.55
CA THR A 103 -13.03 7.06 7.08
C THR A 103 -11.85 6.16 6.67
N MET A 104 -10.90 6.70 5.90
CA MET A 104 -9.64 6.02 5.59
C MET A 104 -8.89 5.62 6.88
N TYR A 105 -8.99 6.44 7.93
CA TYR A 105 -8.44 6.10 9.24
C TYR A 105 -9.09 4.85 9.84
N ASP A 106 -10.42 4.72 9.79
CA ASP A 106 -11.13 3.56 10.33
C ASP A 106 -10.79 2.30 9.55
N TYR A 107 -10.69 2.41 8.22
CA TYR A 107 -10.25 1.34 7.35
C TYR A 107 -8.82 0.89 7.70
N LEU A 108 -7.84 1.79 7.73
CA LEU A 108 -6.46 1.42 8.06
C LEU A 108 -6.31 0.88 9.48
N LYS A 109 -7.10 1.38 10.43
CA LYS A 109 -7.15 0.85 11.79
C LYS A 109 -7.68 -0.58 11.84
N SER A 110 -8.68 -0.91 11.02
CA SER A 110 -9.17 -2.29 10.89
C SER A 110 -8.11 -3.20 10.28
N GLN A 111 -7.40 -2.74 9.25
CA GLN A 111 -6.28 -3.46 8.64
C GLN A 111 -5.13 -3.68 9.64
N ALA A 112 -4.86 -2.70 10.51
CA ALA A 112 -3.85 -2.84 11.57
C ALA A 112 -4.23 -3.93 12.59
N VAL A 113 -5.51 -4.04 12.93
CA VAL A 113 -6.02 -5.13 13.79
C VAL A 113 -5.84 -6.50 13.10
N GLU A 114 -6.23 -6.61 11.83
CA GLU A 114 -6.08 -7.84 11.05
C GLU A 114 -4.61 -8.27 10.94
N ARG A 115 -3.71 -7.32 10.68
CA ARG A 115 -2.26 -7.59 10.61
C ARG A 115 -1.70 -8.06 11.95
N LEU A 116 -2.11 -7.44 13.06
CA LEU A 116 -1.74 -7.88 14.40
C LEU A 116 -2.21 -9.31 14.67
N VAL A 117 -3.47 -9.63 14.36
CA VAL A 117 -4.05 -10.96 14.57
C VAL A 117 -3.32 -12.01 13.72
N THR A 118 -3.04 -11.69 12.45
CA THR A 118 -2.29 -12.57 11.55
C THR A 118 -0.87 -12.83 12.07
N CYS A 119 -0.15 -11.77 12.49
CA CYS A 119 1.18 -11.91 13.06
C CYS A 119 1.17 -12.76 14.34
N ALA A 120 0.21 -12.54 15.25
CA ALA A 120 0.08 -13.32 16.47
C ALA A 120 -0.27 -14.80 16.18
N ALA A 121 -1.09 -15.07 15.16
CA ALA A 121 -1.43 -16.42 14.74
C ALA A 121 -0.22 -17.17 14.15
N LEU A 122 0.56 -16.48 13.31
CA LEU A 122 1.78 -17.04 12.71
C LEU A 122 2.89 -17.24 13.73
N ASP A 123 3.08 -16.31 14.67
CA ASP A 123 4.03 -16.44 15.79
C ASP A 123 3.71 -17.68 16.62
N LYS A 124 2.43 -17.86 16.95
CA LYS A 124 1.97 -19.08 17.67
C LYS A 124 2.23 -20.35 16.85
N GLN A 125 1.92 -20.36 15.54
CA GLN A 125 2.16 -21.51 14.68
C GLN A 125 3.65 -21.82 14.56
N ALA A 126 4.50 -20.80 14.38
CA ALA A 126 5.96 -20.94 14.37
C ALA A 126 6.47 -21.58 15.65
N ALA A 127 5.98 -21.13 16.81
CA ALA A 127 6.34 -21.71 18.11
C ALA A 127 5.87 -23.16 18.26
N GLU A 128 4.65 -23.50 17.80
CA GLU A 128 4.12 -24.87 17.81
C GLU A 128 4.93 -25.83 16.91
N GLU A 129 5.48 -25.32 15.79
CA GLU A 129 6.34 -26.05 14.87
C GLU A 129 7.82 -26.07 15.31
N GLY A 130 8.17 -25.36 16.39
CA GLY A 130 9.53 -25.29 16.92
C GLY A 130 10.46 -24.40 16.08
N PHE A 131 9.90 -23.49 15.27
CA PHE A 131 10.69 -22.54 14.50
C PHE A 131 11.39 -21.54 15.43
N THR A 132 12.63 -21.23 15.12
CA THR A 132 13.43 -20.24 15.84
C THR A 132 14.13 -19.33 14.85
N MET A 133 14.22 -18.05 15.20
CA MET A 133 14.95 -17.06 14.41
C MET A 133 16.41 -17.50 14.17
N SER A 134 16.91 -17.28 12.97
CA SER A 134 18.32 -17.54 12.62
C SER A 134 19.25 -16.50 13.25
N ASP A 135 20.55 -16.84 13.34
CA ASP A 135 21.59 -15.92 13.82
C ASP A 135 21.71 -14.69 12.89
N ASP A 136 21.49 -14.85 11.60
CA ASP A 136 21.53 -13.76 10.62
C ASP A 136 20.38 -12.77 10.84
N THR A 137 19.16 -13.25 10.99
CA THR A 137 17.98 -12.40 11.29
C THR A 137 18.11 -11.75 12.68
N GLN A 138 18.69 -12.45 13.67
CA GLN A 138 18.95 -11.85 14.98
C GLN A 138 19.98 -10.72 14.87
N THR A 139 21.01 -10.88 14.04
CA THR A 139 22.00 -9.82 13.78
C THR A 139 21.35 -8.61 13.12
N GLU A 140 20.43 -8.85 12.16
CA GLU A 140 19.68 -7.75 11.54
C GLU A 140 18.80 -7.00 12.54
N VAL A 141 18.12 -7.72 13.44
CA VAL A 141 17.36 -7.10 14.55
C VAL A 141 18.27 -6.19 15.39
N ASP A 142 19.43 -6.70 15.82
CA ASP A 142 20.36 -5.95 16.66
C ASP A 142 20.90 -4.71 15.95
N ASP A 143 21.23 -4.81 14.66
CA ASP A 143 21.70 -3.68 13.84
C ASP A 143 20.62 -2.62 13.64
N GLN A 144 19.37 -3.01 13.38
CA GLN A 144 18.26 -2.06 13.24
C GLN A 144 17.92 -1.36 14.57
N LEU A 145 17.98 -2.08 15.68
CA LEU A 145 17.81 -1.47 17.01
C LEU A 145 18.94 -0.49 17.34
N LYS A 146 20.17 -0.79 16.93
CA LYS A 146 21.29 0.14 17.06
C LYS A 146 21.11 1.39 16.20
N GLN A 147 20.65 1.25 14.97
CA GLN A 147 20.30 2.39 14.11
C GLN A 147 19.20 3.26 14.74
N LEU A 148 18.19 2.66 15.37
CA LEU A 148 17.15 3.37 16.09
C LEU A 148 17.74 4.20 17.26
N GLU A 149 18.73 3.65 17.99
CA GLU A 149 19.45 4.38 19.05
C GLU A 149 20.24 5.58 18.50
N GLU A 150 20.81 5.49 17.31
CA GLU A 150 21.52 6.59 16.66
C GLU A 150 20.56 7.66 16.13
N GLN A 151 19.37 7.25 15.62
CA GLN A 151 18.37 8.15 15.04
C GLN A 151 17.79 9.14 16.05
N TRP A 152 17.42 8.73 17.27
CA TRP A 152 16.83 9.66 18.23
C TRP A 152 17.83 10.75 18.68
N VAL A 153 19.12 10.41 18.70
CA VAL A 153 20.21 11.35 19.04
C VAL A 153 20.37 12.37 17.91
N SER A 154 20.47 11.90 16.66
CA SER A 154 20.65 12.77 15.49
C SER A 154 19.44 13.65 15.22
N ALA A 155 18.22 13.16 15.50
CA ALA A 155 16.99 13.92 15.37
C ALA A 155 16.75 14.95 16.49
N GLY A 156 17.66 15.05 17.47
CA GLY A 156 17.62 16.06 18.51
C GLY A 156 16.53 15.89 19.57
N TYR A 157 16.03 14.67 19.77
CA TYR A 157 15.08 14.40 20.85
C TYR A 157 15.75 14.41 22.21
N GLN A 158 15.02 14.85 23.24
CA GLN A 158 15.53 14.93 24.62
C GLN A 158 15.77 13.56 25.26
N SER A 159 15.09 12.51 24.76
CA SER A 159 15.24 11.13 25.21
C SER A 159 14.73 10.16 24.17
N ARG A 160 15.20 8.92 24.23
CA ARG A 160 14.70 7.79 23.44
C ARG A 160 13.18 7.64 23.55
N ASP A 161 12.64 7.70 24.77
CA ASP A 161 11.21 7.60 25.01
C ASP A 161 10.39 8.72 24.36
N ALA A 162 10.95 9.93 24.27
CA ALA A 162 10.28 11.02 23.56
C ALA A 162 10.22 10.76 22.05
N PHE A 163 11.31 10.25 21.47
CA PHE A 163 11.36 9.83 20.09
C PHE A 163 10.38 8.69 19.79
N ILE A 164 10.38 7.64 20.63
CA ILE A 164 9.47 6.49 20.47
C ILE A 164 8.01 6.93 20.50
N ARG A 165 7.63 7.77 21.48
CA ARG A 165 6.25 8.27 21.57
C ARG A 165 5.86 9.19 20.42
N ALA A 166 6.79 9.97 19.90
CA ALA A 166 6.51 10.84 18.75
C ALA A 166 6.25 10.04 17.46
N ASN A 167 6.97 8.92 17.27
CA ASN A 167 6.90 8.14 16.04
C ASN A 167 5.90 6.98 16.09
N TYR A 168 5.72 6.35 17.26
CA TYR A 168 4.90 5.14 17.41
C TYR A 168 3.64 5.35 18.30
N GLY A 169 3.42 6.59 18.78
CA GLY A 169 2.27 6.95 19.57
C GLY A 169 2.53 7.03 21.08
N PRO A 170 1.65 7.75 21.82
CA PRO A 170 1.90 8.19 23.19
C PRO A 170 2.02 7.05 24.22
N TYR A 171 1.56 5.87 23.89
CA TYR A 171 1.52 4.73 24.81
C TYR A 171 2.63 3.71 24.54
N MET A 172 3.40 3.86 23.44
CA MET A 172 4.51 2.96 23.12
C MET A 172 5.68 3.16 24.07
N THR A 173 6.29 2.05 24.48
CA THR A 173 7.56 2.01 25.22
C THR A 173 8.63 1.35 24.36
N TYR A 174 9.90 1.61 24.66
CA TYR A 174 11.00 0.99 23.93
C TYR A 174 10.96 -0.55 24.01
N ASP A 175 10.80 -1.08 25.23
CA ASP A 175 10.79 -2.54 25.43
C ASP A 175 9.65 -3.21 24.61
N ARG A 176 8.47 -2.57 24.58
CA ARG A 176 7.34 -3.08 23.79
C ARG A 176 7.59 -2.97 22.28
N LEU A 177 8.22 -1.88 21.85
CA LEU A 177 8.63 -1.73 20.45
C LEU A 177 9.61 -2.82 20.03
N VAL A 178 10.63 -3.09 20.86
CA VAL A 178 11.61 -4.15 20.62
C VAL A 178 10.92 -5.52 20.51
N GLU A 179 10.01 -5.81 21.44
CA GLU A 179 9.26 -7.08 21.45
C GLU A 179 8.43 -7.26 20.18
N LEU A 180 7.67 -6.23 19.75
CA LEU A 180 6.86 -6.28 18.53
C LEU A 180 7.75 -6.42 17.29
N PHE A 181 8.81 -5.64 17.22
CA PHE A 181 9.73 -5.67 16.09
C PHE A 181 10.44 -7.02 15.96
N THR A 182 10.97 -7.56 17.07
CA THR A 182 11.63 -8.89 17.07
C THR A 182 10.65 -9.99 16.65
N ARG A 183 9.39 -9.93 17.12
CA ARG A 183 8.34 -10.87 16.71
C ARG A 183 8.04 -10.76 15.21
N ASP A 184 7.91 -9.54 14.70
CA ASP A 184 7.66 -9.34 13.27
C ASP A 184 8.80 -9.89 12.41
N MET A 185 10.06 -9.75 12.84
CA MET A 185 11.22 -10.29 12.14
C MET A 185 11.21 -11.83 12.14
N LEU A 186 10.89 -12.46 13.28
CA LEU A 186 10.72 -13.93 13.36
C LEU A 186 9.60 -14.40 12.44
N VAL A 187 8.43 -13.73 12.47
CA VAL A 187 7.28 -14.10 11.62
C VAL A 187 7.60 -13.89 10.14
N ASN A 188 8.34 -12.83 9.79
CA ASN A 188 8.76 -12.60 8.42
C ASN A 188 9.72 -13.70 7.92
N GLU A 189 10.69 -14.11 8.75
CA GLU A 189 11.59 -15.21 8.39
C GLU A 189 10.84 -16.53 8.24
N TYR A 190 9.91 -16.83 9.15
CA TYR A 190 9.04 -17.99 9.07
C TYR A 190 8.18 -17.98 7.80
N ALA A 191 7.64 -16.82 7.44
CA ALA A 191 6.87 -16.61 6.21
C ALA A 191 7.74 -16.76 4.94
N THR A 192 8.98 -16.29 4.97
CA THR A 192 9.96 -16.48 3.90
C THR A 192 10.27 -17.97 3.70
N GLN A 193 10.50 -18.71 4.79
CA GLN A 193 10.73 -20.15 4.72
C GLN A 193 9.54 -20.89 4.10
N PHE A 194 8.30 -20.49 4.44
CA PHE A 194 7.10 -21.05 3.80
C PHE A 194 7.11 -20.78 2.30
N SER A 195 7.32 -19.52 1.88
CA SER A 195 7.35 -19.12 0.48
C SER A 195 8.44 -19.86 -0.31
N ASP A 196 9.64 -20.01 0.27
CA ASP A 196 10.76 -20.72 -0.35
C ASP A 196 10.50 -22.25 -0.47
N SER A 197 9.58 -22.78 0.33
CA SER A 197 9.18 -24.19 0.24
C SER A 197 8.19 -24.49 -0.88
N LEU A 198 7.57 -23.46 -1.46
CA LEU A 198 6.59 -23.60 -2.54
C LEU A 198 7.30 -24.06 -3.83
N SER A 199 6.74 -25.06 -4.46
CA SER A 199 7.23 -25.56 -5.75
C SER A 199 6.08 -26.12 -6.57
N TYR A 200 6.07 -25.83 -7.85
CA TYR A 200 4.99 -26.21 -8.75
C TYR A 200 5.56 -26.94 -9.98
N SER A 201 4.85 -27.96 -10.43
CA SER A 201 5.17 -28.63 -11.68
C SER A 201 4.56 -27.89 -12.88
N ASP A 202 5.03 -28.20 -14.09
CA ASP A 202 4.43 -27.67 -15.32
C ASP A 202 2.95 -28.02 -15.45
N ALA A 203 2.51 -29.15 -14.90
CA ALA A 203 1.10 -29.52 -14.88
C ALA A 203 0.27 -28.65 -13.94
N ASP A 204 0.85 -28.24 -12.79
CA ASP A 204 0.19 -27.34 -11.85
C ASP A 204 0.01 -25.94 -12.48
N TYR A 205 1.05 -25.43 -13.17
CA TYR A 205 0.96 -24.16 -13.90
C TYR A 205 -0.10 -24.19 -14.99
N GLU A 206 -0.14 -25.25 -15.80
CA GLU A 206 -1.13 -25.39 -16.87
C GLU A 206 -2.55 -25.50 -16.31
N GLN A 207 -2.75 -26.26 -15.22
CA GLN A 207 -4.05 -26.35 -14.56
C GLN A 207 -4.47 -24.98 -14.02
N TYR A 208 -3.60 -24.29 -13.32
CA TYR A 208 -3.87 -22.95 -12.78
C TYR A 208 -4.21 -21.95 -13.89
N TYR A 209 -3.49 -22.01 -15.00
CA TYR A 209 -3.78 -21.20 -16.17
C TYR A 209 -5.21 -21.48 -16.73
N GLN A 210 -5.60 -22.74 -16.89
CA GLN A 210 -6.93 -23.10 -17.41
C GLN A 210 -8.05 -22.55 -16.51
N GLU A 211 -7.84 -22.50 -15.21
CA GLU A 211 -8.79 -22.01 -14.22
C GLU A 211 -8.81 -20.47 -14.15
N ASN A 212 -7.69 -19.80 -14.47
CA ASN A 212 -7.46 -18.37 -14.26
C ASN A 212 -7.06 -17.60 -15.51
N ALA A 213 -7.33 -18.12 -16.72
CA ALA A 213 -6.92 -17.51 -17.98
C ALA A 213 -7.36 -16.04 -18.11
N ASN A 214 -8.50 -15.66 -17.53
CA ASN A 214 -9.01 -14.28 -17.59
C ASN A 214 -8.07 -13.25 -16.93
N THR A 215 -7.31 -13.66 -15.91
CA THR A 215 -6.37 -12.79 -15.18
C THR A 215 -4.94 -12.97 -15.63
N LEU A 216 -4.62 -14.08 -16.30
CA LEU A 216 -3.27 -14.42 -16.75
C LEU A 216 -2.97 -14.05 -18.20
N ASP A 217 -4.03 -13.94 -19.03
CA ASP A 217 -3.87 -13.50 -20.41
C ASP A 217 -3.55 -12.01 -20.52
N GLU A 218 -2.94 -11.65 -21.63
CA GLU A 218 -2.80 -10.26 -22.06
C GLU A 218 -3.96 -9.89 -22.98
N TYR A 219 -4.48 -8.68 -22.80
CA TYR A 219 -5.53 -8.08 -23.60
C TYR A 219 -4.99 -6.93 -24.39
N THR A 220 -5.17 -6.97 -25.70
CA THR A 220 -4.92 -5.83 -26.56
C THR A 220 -6.21 -5.04 -26.70
N ILE A 221 -6.22 -3.81 -26.24
CA ILE A 221 -7.39 -2.93 -26.15
C ILE A 221 -7.06 -1.53 -26.67
N THR A 222 -7.92 -0.96 -27.48
CA THR A 222 -7.92 0.49 -27.78
C THR A 222 -8.94 1.16 -26.87
N GLN A 223 -8.53 2.17 -26.11
CA GLN A 223 -9.35 2.82 -25.10
C GLN A 223 -9.37 4.33 -25.28
N PHE A 224 -10.55 4.92 -25.28
CA PHE A 224 -10.78 6.37 -25.27
C PHE A 224 -11.50 6.74 -23.97
N VAL A 225 -10.98 7.74 -23.27
CA VAL A 225 -11.47 8.13 -21.94
C VAL A 225 -12.01 9.55 -22.00
N PHE A 226 -13.29 9.71 -21.69
CA PHE A 226 -13.91 11.01 -21.49
C PHE A 226 -14.12 11.22 -19.99
N ASN A 227 -13.61 12.30 -19.44
CA ASN A 227 -13.76 12.64 -18.04
C ASN A 227 -14.75 13.80 -17.89
N ALA A 228 -15.85 13.54 -17.21
CA ALA A 228 -16.78 14.56 -16.75
C ALA A 228 -16.33 15.05 -15.36
N THR A 229 -15.79 16.27 -15.29
CA THR A 229 -15.31 16.89 -14.06
C THR A 229 -16.02 18.20 -13.80
N VAL A 230 -16.04 18.61 -12.54
CA VAL A 230 -16.46 19.94 -12.13
C VAL A 230 -15.21 20.83 -11.99
N ASP A 231 -15.16 21.93 -12.73
CA ASP A 231 -14.10 22.90 -12.57
C ASP A 231 -14.22 23.58 -11.21
N THR A 232 -13.22 23.39 -10.36
CA THR A 232 -13.14 24.01 -9.02
C THR A 232 -12.24 25.23 -8.98
N VAL A 233 -11.63 25.57 -10.12
CA VAL A 233 -10.78 26.76 -10.29
C VAL A 233 -11.14 27.46 -11.61
N ASP A 234 -11.04 28.79 -11.63
CA ASP A 234 -11.23 29.58 -12.85
C ASP A 234 -9.97 29.57 -13.75
N ALA A 235 -10.04 30.20 -14.89
CA ALA A 235 -8.93 30.30 -15.86
C ALA A 235 -7.69 31.04 -15.28
N ASP A 236 -7.85 31.80 -14.22
CA ASP A 236 -6.79 32.54 -13.53
C ASP A 236 -6.23 31.76 -12.33
N GLY A 237 -6.75 30.50 -12.05
CA GLY A 237 -6.33 29.62 -10.98
C GLY A 237 -6.96 29.95 -9.62
N ASN A 238 -7.98 30.80 -9.55
CA ASN A 238 -8.69 31.10 -8.30
C ASN A 238 -9.77 30.06 -8.04
N ALA A 239 -9.99 29.71 -6.77
CA ALA A 239 -11.03 28.78 -6.38
C ALA A 239 -12.42 29.33 -6.74
N ILE A 240 -13.25 28.49 -7.38
CA ILE A 240 -14.66 28.78 -7.65
C ILE A 240 -15.45 28.30 -6.43
N GLU A 241 -16.06 29.22 -5.71
CA GLU A 241 -16.95 28.92 -4.59
C GLU A 241 -18.27 28.35 -5.14
N MET A 242 -18.54 27.07 -4.85
CA MET A 242 -19.76 26.36 -5.24
C MET A 242 -20.32 25.61 -4.05
N THR A 243 -21.63 25.65 -3.90
CA THR A 243 -22.36 24.75 -2.98
C THR A 243 -22.34 23.31 -3.49
N ASP A 244 -22.64 22.35 -2.64
CA ASP A 244 -22.67 20.94 -3.06
C ASP A 244 -23.76 20.67 -4.10
N ASP A 245 -24.91 21.37 -4.03
CA ASP A 245 -25.95 21.30 -5.05
C ASP A 245 -25.50 21.86 -6.41
N GLU A 246 -24.74 22.95 -6.41
CA GLU A 246 -24.17 23.54 -7.63
C GLU A 246 -23.13 22.63 -8.27
N LYS A 247 -22.26 22.01 -7.45
CA LYS A 247 -21.30 21.00 -7.92
C LYS A 247 -22.00 19.80 -8.53
N ALA A 248 -23.04 19.27 -7.86
CA ALA A 248 -23.83 18.16 -8.38
C ALA A 248 -24.48 18.48 -9.72
N ALA A 249 -25.09 19.66 -9.85
CA ALA A 249 -25.71 20.10 -11.10
C ALA A 249 -24.67 20.30 -12.23
N ALA A 250 -23.50 20.88 -11.92
CA ALA A 250 -22.43 21.02 -12.89
C ALA A 250 -21.88 19.64 -13.36
N LEU A 251 -21.72 18.69 -12.42
CA LEU A 251 -21.30 17.33 -12.77
C LEU A 251 -22.35 16.63 -13.66
N ASP A 252 -23.65 16.76 -13.38
CA ASP A 252 -24.70 16.18 -14.20
C ASP A 252 -24.72 16.75 -15.62
N GLN A 253 -24.45 18.04 -15.77
CA GLN A 253 -24.31 18.67 -17.09
C GLN A 253 -23.08 18.12 -17.83
N ALA A 254 -21.91 18.04 -17.15
CA ALA A 254 -20.68 17.49 -17.73
C ALA A 254 -20.85 16.01 -18.12
N LYS A 255 -21.53 15.21 -17.30
CA LYS A 255 -21.88 13.82 -17.61
C LYS A 255 -22.68 13.73 -18.89
N THR A 256 -23.74 14.55 -19.04
CA THR A 256 -24.60 14.54 -20.23
C THR A 256 -23.81 14.85 -21.49
N GLU A 257 -22.92 15.83 -21.43
CA GLU A 257 -22.09 16.22 -22.57
C GLU A 257 -21.09 15.11 -22.94
N LYS A 258 -20.34 14.62 -21.93
CA LYS A 258 -19.32 13.58 -22.16
C LYS A 258 -19.92 12.24 -22.59
N GLN A 259 -21.11 11.89 -22.08
CA GLN A 259 -21.84 10.70 -22.52
C GLN A 259 -22.20 10.80 -24.01
N ALA A 260 -22.70 11.96 -24.46
CA ALA A 260 -23.05 12.15 -25.87
C ALA A 260 -21.81 12.03 -26.77
N GLN A 261 -20.68 12.63 -26.38
CA GLN A 261 -19.41 12.51 -27.10
C GLN A 261 -18.91 11.08 -27.16
N ALA A 262 -18.97 10.34 -26.04
CA ALA A 262 -18.57 8.93 -25.96
C ALA A 262 -19.45 8.03 -26.84
N GLN A 263 -20.78 8.24 -26.86
CA GLN A 263 -21.72 7.51 -27.73
C GLN A 263 -21.49 7.79 -29.22
N GLU A 264 -21.16 9.04 -29.58
CA GLU A 264 -20.80 9.38 -30.95
C GLU A 264 -19.52 8.65 -31.38
N LEU A 265 -18.47 8.70 -30.57
CA LEU A 265 -17.23 7.99 -30.85
C LEU A 265 -17.44 6.47 -30.92
N GLN A 266 -18.22 5.90 -30.00
CA GLN A 266 -18.60 4.48 -30.05
C GLN A 266 -19.22 4.13 -31.41
N SER A 267 -20.20 4.92 -31.87
CA SER A 267 -20.90 4.68 -33.15
C SER A 267 -19.95 4.73 -34.36
N LYS A 268 -18.96 5.63 -34.33
CA LYS A 268 -17.95 5.73 -35.39
C LYS A 268 -17.02 4.50 -35.39
N LEU A 269 -16.59 4.03 -34.20
CA LEU A 269 -15.80 2.81 -34.08
C LEU A 269 -16.56 1.57 -34.54
N GLU A 270 -17.86 1.45 -34.20
CA GLU A 270 -18.76 0.37 -34.68
C GLU A 270 -18.95 0.42 -36.18
N ALA A 271 -18.93 1.62 -36.78
CA ALA A 271 -18.97 1.80 -38.22
C ALA A 271 -17.63 1.44 -38.92
N GLY A 272 -16.59 1.15 -38.14
CA GLY A 272 -15.26 0.74 -38.64
C GLY A 272 -14.34 1.88 -38.98
N GLU A 273 -14.59 3.08 -38.44
CA GLU A 273 -13.63 4.20 -38.60
C GLU A 273 -12.30 3.91 -37.89
N ASP A 274 -11.21 4.50 -38.41
CA ASP A 274 -9.87 4.24 -37.89
C ASP A 274 -9.67 4.86 -36.50
N PRO A 275 -9.37 4.03 -35.47
CA PRO A 275 -9.11 4.52 -34.11
C PRO A 275 -8.05 5.62 -34.03
N ALA A 276 -6.99 5.57 -34.86
CA ALA A 276 -5.94 6.58 -34.85
C ALA A 276 -6.43 7.94 -35.39
N GLN A 277 -7.34 7.94 -36.36
CA GLN A 277 -7.98 9.15 -36.84
C GLN A 277 -8.94 9.73 -35.81
N LEU A 278 -9.75 8.88 -35.18
CA LEU A 278 -10.65 9.28 -34.12
C LEU A 278 -9.90 9.85 -32.89
N ALA A 279 -8.75 9.26 -32.54
CA ALA A 279 -7.88 9.78 -31.50
C ALA A 279 -7.46 11.24 -31.76
N GLN A 280 -7.14 11.56 -33.01
CA GLN A 280 -6.81 12.94 -33.41
C GLN A 280 -8.03 13.87 -33.45
N GLU A 281 -9.15 13.37 -33.94
CA GLU A 281 -10.40 14.16 -34.04
C GLU A 281 -10.93 14.56 -32.64
N TYR A 282 -10.83 13.67 -31.67
CA TYR A 282 -11.34 13.86 -30.31
C TYR A 282 -10.26 14.30 -29.30
N ALA A 283 -9.03 14.61 -29.73
CA ALA A 283 -7.87 14.83 -28.84
C ALA A 283 -8.16 15.85 -27.72
N ASP A 284 -8.82 16.97 -28.03
CA ASP A 284 -9.17 18.03 -27.06
C ASP A 284 -10.29 17.63 -26.08
N GLN A 285 -10.97 16.50 -26.33
CA GLN A 285 -12.12 16.05 -25.55
C GLN A 285 -11.78 14.86 -24.66
N LEU A 286 -10.69 14.18 -24.98
CA LEU A 286 -10.21 12.96 -24.30
C LEU A 286 -9.29 13.30 -23.13
N THR A 287 -9.24 12.41 -22.16
CA THR A 287 -8.31 12.45 -21.06
C THR A 287 -7.19 11.43 -21.28
N GLY A 288 -5.95 11.87 -21.11
CA GLY A 288 -4.76 11.03 -21.34
C GLY A 288 -4.35 10.99 -22.82
N ASP A 289 -3.38 10.12 -23.14
CA ASP A 289 -2.97 9.89 -24.52
C ASP A 289 -3.94 8.90 -25.18
N PRO A 290 -4.75 9.32 -26.15
CA PRO A 290 -5.70 8.45 -26.82
C PRO A 290 -5.01 7.51 -27.83
N SER A 291 -3.69 7.48 -27.83
CA SER A 291 -2.96 6.74 -28.84
C SER A 291 -3.02 5.25 -28.58
N VAL A 292 -3.58 4.54 -29.54
CA VAL A 292 -3.15 3.21 -29.93
C VAL A 292 -3.52 2.07 -28.98
N SER A 293 -3.76 0.90 -29.57
CA SER A 293 -3.93 -0.38 -28.88
C SER A 293 -2.87 -0.57 -27.78
N GLN A 294 -3.31 -0.72 -26.55
CA GLN A 294 -2.47 -1.01 -25.39
C GLN A 294 -2.56 -2.50 -25.08
N VAL A 295 -1.42 -3.09 -24.73
CA VAL A 295 -1.42 -4.42 -24.12
C VAL A 295 -1.56 -4.26 -22.60
N MET A 296 -2.61 -4.86 -22.05
CA MET A 296 -2.94 -4.82 -20.64
C MET A 296 -2.89 -6.22 -20.04
N SER A 297 -2.38 -6.38 -18.83
CA SER A 297 -2.48 -7.64 -18.12
C SER A 297 -3.95 -7.96 -17.80
N GLY A 298 -4.32 -9.23 -17.76
CA GLY A 298 -5.67 -9.67 -17.39
C GLY A 298 -6.08 -9.20 -15.99
N SER A 299 -5.13 -9.07 -15.04
CA SER A 299 -5.38 -8.50 -13.71
C SER A 299 -5.75 -7.00 -13.77
N SER A 300 -5.11 -6.23 -14.67
CA SER A 300 -5.48 -4.83 -14.91
C SER A 300 -6.87 -4.71 -15.53
N VAL A 301 -7.18 -5.58 -16.52
CA VAL A 301 -8.50 -5.63 -17.13
C VAL A 301 -9.56 -6.05 -16.13
N ALA A 302 -9.28 -7.00 -15.22
CA ALA A 302 -10.21 -7.45 -14.18
C ALA A 302 -10.62 -6.32 -13.21
N SER A 303 -9.80 -5.29 -13.07
CA SER A 303 -10.08 -4.11 -12.24
C SER A 303 -10.79 -2.98 -12.99
N ALA A 304 -10.96 -3.10 -14.31
CA ALA A 304 -11.60 -2.08 -15.13
C ALA A 304 -13.13 -2.15 -15.07
N SER A 305 -13.81 -1.01 -15.30
CA SER A 305 -15.28 -0.94 -15.34
C SER A 305 -15.90 -1.79 -16.47
N TYR A 306 -15.12 -2.11 -17.50
CA TYR A 306 -15.48 -2.98 -18.62
C TYR A 306 -15.00 -4.42 -18.49
N ALA A 307 -14.51 -4.84 -17.31
CA ALA A 307 -13.89 -6.15 -17.08
C ALA A 307 -14.77 -7.32 -17.59
N GLN A 308 -16.03 -7.38 -17.14
CA GLN A 308 -16.95 -8.45 -17.51
C GLN A 308 -17.15 -8.57 -19.02
N TRP A 309 -17.21 -7.42 -19.72
CA TRP A 309 -17.34 -7.38 -21.16
C TRP A 309 -16.07 -7.86 -21.86
N ALA A 310 -14.90 -7.36 -21.44
CA ALA A 310 -13.61 -7.69 -22.08
C ALA A 310 -13.21 -9.16 -21.87
N GLN A 311 -13.57 -9.73 -20.72
CA GLN A 311 -13.25 -11.12 -20.35
C GLN A 311 -14.21 -12.16 -20.93
N ASP A 312 -15.30 -11.74 -21.57
CA ASP A 312 -16.22 -12.65 -22.25
C ASP A 312 -15.50 -13.35 -23.40
N THR A 313 -15.44 -14.68 -23.37
CA THR A 313 -14.77 -15.52 -24.38
C THR A 313 -15.39 -15.42 -25.78
N ALA A 314 -16.59 -14.85 -25.90
CA ALA A 314 -17.23 -14.59 -27.17
C ALA A 314 -16.71 -13.31 -27.87
N ARG A 315 -15.90 -12.48 -27.20
CA ARG A 315 -15.38 -11.24 -27.79
C ARG A 315 -14.54 -11.51 -29.02
N GLN A 316 -14.75 -10.66 -30.02
CA GLN A 316 -14.05 -10.70 -31.29
C GLN A 316 -13.34 -9.37 -31.54
N LYS A 317 -12.24 -9.43 -32.28
CA LYS A 317 -11.52 -8.22 -32.69
C LYS A 317 -12.47 -7.25 -33.39
N GLY A 318 -12.48 -6.01 -32.92
CA GLY A 318 -13.33 -4.96 -33.45
C GLY A 318 -14.63 -4.75 -32.65
N ASP A 319 -14.97 -5.63 -31.70
CA ASP A 319 -16.09 -5.39 -30.78
C ASP A 319 -15.87 -4.11 -29.99
N VAL A 320 -16.92 -3.32 -29.80
CA VAL A 320 -16.87 -2.03 -29.09
C VAL A 320 -17.87 -2.02 -27.95
N THR A 321 -17.50 -1.35 -26.86
CA THR A 321 -18.41 -1.08 -25.75
C THR A 321 -18.20 0.34 -25.22
N LEU A 322 -19.24 0.87 -24.56
CA LEU A 322 -19.18 2.04 -23.69
C LEU A 322 -19.38 1.60 -22.26
N SER A 323 -18.43 1.88 -21.40
CA SER A 323 -18.48 1.59 -19.97
C SER A 323 -18.37 2.87 -19.16
N GLU A 324 -18.96 2.88 -17.99
CA GLU A 324 -19.05 4.04 -17.10
C GLU A 324 -18.37 3.74 -15.76
N TYR A 325 -17.74 4.75 -15.16
CA TYR A 325 -17.13 4.64 -13.84
C TYR A 325 -17.41 5.90 -13.03
N ASP A 326 -18.11 5.72 -11.91
CA ASP A 326 -18.36 6.76 -10.93
C ASP A 326 -17.14 6.88 -9.97
N ALA A 327 -16.37 7.95 -10.13
CA ALA A 327 -15.20 8.23 -9.29
C ALA A 327 -15.53 9.13 -8.10
N GLY A 328 -16.83 9.38 -7.83
CA GLY A 328 -17.28 10.16 -6.69
C GLY A 328 -17.88 11.53 -7.06
N PRO A 329 -18.03 12.44 -6.09
CA PRO A 329 -18.89 13.63 -6.24
C PRO A 329 -18.36 14.70 -7.20
N SER A 330 -17.16 14.55 -7.74
CA SER A 330 -16.54 15.56 -8.62
C SER A 330 -16.02 15.01 -9.95
N SER A 331 -16.13 13.70 -10.19
CA SER A 331 -15.59 13.09 -11.41
C SER A 331 -16.38 11.84 -11.84
N TYR A 332 -16.58 11.71 -13.12
CA TYR A 332 -17.25 10.56 -13.74
C TYR A 332 -16.58 10.25 -15.08
N TYR A 333 -16.30 8.98 -15.35
CA TYR A 333 -15.58 8.58 -16.54
C TYR A 333 -16.44 7.75 -17.47
N TYR A 334 -16.30 7.98 -18.78
CA TYR A 334 -16.82 7.18 -19.85
C TYR A 334 -15.66 6.57 -20.63
N TYR A 335 -15.64 5.24 -20.71
CA TYR A 335 -14.63 4.46 -21.43
C TYR A 335 -15.26 3.91 -22.70
N VAL A 336 -14.83 4.37 -23.87
CA VAL A 336 -15.14 3.72 -25.14
C VAL A 336 -14.00 2.76 -25.45
N VAL A 337 -14.30 1.47 -25.44
CA VAL A 337 -13.30 0.40 -25.49
C VAL A 337 -13.54 -0.45 -26.73
N ARG A 338 -12.51 -0.64 -27.54
CA ARG A 338 -12.49 -1.57 -28.67
C ARG A 338 -11.56 -2.72 -28.37
N PHE A 339 -12.08 -3.92 -28.49
CA PHE A 339 -11.32 -5.16 -28.30
C PHE A 339 -10.49 -5.47 -29.53
N GLU A 340 -9.17 -5.64 -29.37
CA GLU A 340 -8.23 -5.99 -30.44
C GLU A 340 -7.79 -7.44 -30.36
N GLY A 341 -7.76 -8.02 -29.17
CA GLY A 341 -7.41 -9.41 -28.97
C GLY A 341 -7.17 -9.80 -27.52
N ARG A 342 -7.02 -11.08 -27.31
CA ARG A 342 -6.64 -11.70 -26.04
C ARG A 342 -5.79 -12.91 -26.36
N ALA A 343 -4.66 -13.06 -25.64
CA ALA A 343 -3.76 -14.20 -25.82
C ALA A 343 -2.97 -14.48 -24.55
N ARG A 344 -2.59 -15.74 -24.38
CA ARG A 344 -1.54 -16.13 -23.45
C ARG A 344 -0.20 -15.60 -23.97
N ASN A 345 0.61 -15.00 -23.08
CA ASN A 345 1.94 -14.55 -23.44
C ASN A 345 2.95 -15.70 -23.32
N ASP A 346 3.20 -16.39 -24.43
CA ASP A 346 4.16 -17.50 -24.52
C ASP A 346 5.59 -17.04 -24.83
N GLU A 347 5.89 -15.73 -24.78
CA GLU A 347 7.24 -15.21 -25.00
C GLU A 347 8.15 -15.59 -23.83
N ASN A 348 9.30 -16.16 -24.13
CA ASN A 348 10.31 -16.46 -23.12
C ASN A 348 10.96 -15.17 -22.62
N THR A 349 11.18 -15.10 -21.33
CA THR A 349 11.87 -13.97 -20.69
C THR A 349 13.35 -13.94 -21.03
N ALA A 350 13.92 -12.75 -21.00
CA ALA A 350 15.34 -12.54 -21.24
C ALA A 350 16.13 -12.45 -19.91
N THR A 351 17.40 -12.83 -19.99
CA THR A 351 18.38 -12.70 -18.92
C THR A 351 19.54 -11.85 -19.39
N VAL A 352 19.95 -10.88 -18.57
CA VAL A 352 21.14 -10.06 -18.82
C VAL A 352 22.04 -10.01 -17.58
N ARG A 353 23.28 -9.56 -17.79
CA ARG A 353 24.09 -8.93 -16.74
C ARG A 353 24.22 -7.46 -17.05
N HIS A 354 24.26 -6.61 -16.02
CA HIS A 354 24.46 -5.20 -16.24
C HIS A 354 25.39 -4.56 -15.18
N ILE A 355 25.94 -3.41 -15.56
CA ILE A 355 26.69 -2.53 -14.67
C ILE A 355 26.03 -1.16 -14.76
N LEU A 356 25.51 -0.65 -13.67
CA LEU A 356 25.01 0.72 -13.59
C LEU A 356 26.17 1.65 -13.24
N VAL A 357 26.50 2.55 -14.17
CA VAL A 357 27.44 3.65 -13.92
C VAL A 357 26.62 4.90 -13.62
N ALA A 358 26.57 5.28 -12.34
CA ALA A 358 25.83 6.45 -11.90
C ALA A 358 26.46 7.74 -12.46
N ALA A 359 25.62 8.67 -12.89
CA ALA A 359 26.05 10.03 -13.16
C ALA A 359 26.12 10.79 -11.83
N ASP A 360 27.20 11.54 -11.61
CA ASP A 360 27.28 12.46 -10.48
C ASP A 360 26.12 13.48 -10.58
N GLN A 361 25.57 13.84 -9.42
CA GLN A 361 24.47 14.76 -9.35
C GLN A 361 24.74 15.79 -8.26
N ASP A 362 24.53 17.07 -8.56
CA ASP A 362 24.72 18.14 -7.59
C ASP A 362 23.67 18.04 -6.47
N GLU A 363 24.07 18.37 -5.24
CA GLU A 363 23.19 18.31 -4.09
C GLU A 363 21.93 19.18 -4.30
N GLY A 364 20.75 18.56 -4.21
CA GLY A 364 19.46 19.23 -4.41
C GLY A 364 19.03 19.39 -5.88
N ALA A 365 19.82 18.95 -6.86
CA ALA A 365 19.39 18.89 -8.25
C ALA A 365 18.42 17.72 -8.47
N SER A 366 17.41 17.89 -9.32
CA SER A 366 16.48 16.82 -9.72
C SER A 366 17.06 15.89 -10.79
N GLU A 367 18.03 16.39 -11.59
CA GLU A 367 18.65 15.69 -12.72
C GLU A 367 20.14 16.03 -12.79
N PRO A 368 21.01 15.07 -13.20
CA PRO A 368 22.38 15.36 -13.60
C PRO A 368 22.44 16.30 -14.80
N THR A 369 23.49 17.09 -14.89
CA THR A 369 23.77 17.91 -16.07
C THR A 369 24.20 17.07 -17.27
N GLU A 370 24.15 17.63 -18.49
CA GLU A 370 24.64 16.96 -19.70
C GLU A 370 26.11 16.54 -19.58
N ASP A 371 26.96 17.37 -18.95
CA ASP A 371 28.38 17.04 -18.73
C ASP A 371 28.55 15.86 -17.74
N GLN A 372 27.71 15.78 -16.70
CA GLN A 372 27.72 14.67 -15.75
C GLN A 372 27.25 13.37 -16.40
N TYR A 373 26.21 13.42 -17.25
CA TYR A 373 25.82 12.26 -18.07
C TYR A 373 26.91 11.84 -19.06
N ALA A 374 27.58 12.79 -19.70
CA ALA A 374 28.68 12.52 -20.63
C ALA A 374 29.90 11.88 -19.94
N ALA A 375 30.22 12.35 -18.72
CA ALA A 375 31.27 11.76 -17.90
C ALA A 375 30.95 10.30 -17.50
N ALA A 376 29.73 10.04 -17.05
CA ALA A 376 29.26 8.70 -16.71
C ALA A 376 29.26 7.77 -17.95
N LYS A 377 28.87 8.28 -19.12
CA LYS A 377 28.95 7.54 -20.39
C LYS A 377 30.38 7.16 -20.74
N THR A 378 31.30 8.12 -20.67
CA THR A 378 32.72 7.87 -20.92
C THR A 378 33.25 6.78 -19.99
N LYS A 379 32.87 6.82 -18.70
CA LYS A 379 33.26 5.78 -17.76
C LYS A 379 32.66 4.42 -18.10
N ALA A 380 31.41 4.38 -18.55
CA ALA A 380 30.78 3.14 -19.01
C ALA A 380 31.49 2.56 -20.25
N GLU A 381 31.86 3.42 -21.18
CA GLU A 381 32.66 3.02 -22.37
C GLU A 381 34.03 2.48 -21.99
N GLU A 382 34.75 3.13 -21.06
CA GLU A 382 36.04 2.67 -20.53
C GLU A 382 35.92 1.28 -19.87
N LEU A 383 34.91 1.06 -19.04
CA LEU A 383 34.67 -0.23 -18.39
C LEU A 383 34.36 -1.33 -19.39
N LEU A 384 33.54 -1.04 -20.41
CA LEU A 384 33.23 -1.99 -21.46
C LEU A 384 34.48 -2.33 -22.31
N ASP A 385 35.31 -1.33 -22.62
CA ASP A 385 36.57 -1.55 -23.38
C ASP A 385 37.60 -2.30 -22.52
N GLN A 386 37.67 -2.05 -21.21
CA GLN A 386 38.46 -2.84 -20.26
C GLN A 386 38.05 -4.31 -20.30
N TRP A 387 36.75 -4.60 -20.23
CA TRP A 387 36.26 -5.98 -20.34
C TRP A 387 36.58 -6.62 -21.69
N LYS A 388 36.34 -5.91 -22.81
CA LYS A 388 36.65 -6.39 -24.18
C LYS A 388 38.11 -6.66 -24.39
N SER A 389 39.01 -5.92 -23.72
CA SER A 389 40.46 -6.09 -23.81
C SER A 389 41.00 -7.24 -22.95
N GLY A 390 40.15 -7.75 -22.03
CA GLY A 390 40.45 -8.87 -21.15
C GLY A 390 39.92 -10.21 -21.68
N PRO A 391 39.56 -11.15 -20.80
CA PRO A 391 39.01 -12.45 -21.20
C PRO A 391 37.69 -12.36 -21.98
N ALA A 392 36.93 -11.29 -21.80
CA ALA A 392 35.65 -11.00 -22.43
C ALA A 392 34.61 -12.14 -22.29
N THR A 393 34.57 -12.76 -21.12
CA THR A 393 33.59 -13.82 -20.77
C THR A 393 32.49 -13.31 -19.85
N GLN A 394 31.40 -14.05 -19.73
CA GLN A 394 30.32 -13.74 -18.81
C GLN A 394 30.82 -13.64 -17.37
N GLU A 395 31.75 -14.52 -16.95
CA GLU A 395 32.32 -14.53 -15.61
C GLU A 395 33.16 -13.26 -15.37
N SER A 396 33.97 -12.83 -16.36
CA SER A 396 34.74 -11.60 -16.22
C SER A 396 33.87 -10.35 -16.23
N PHE A 397 32.69 -10.38 -16.88
CA PHE A 397 31.70 -9.32 -16.80
C PHE A 397 31.08 -9.27 -15.43
N ALA A 398 30.75 -10.43 -14.82
CA ALA A 398 30.22 -10.53 -13.48
C ALA A 398 31.18 -9.96 -12.43
N GLU A 399 32.48 -10.25 -12.52
CA GLU A 399 33.48 -9.68 -11.60
C GLU A 399 33.62 -8.15 -11.79
N LEU A 400 33.53 -7.67 -13.03
CA LEU A 400 33.54 -6.24 -13.30
C LEU A 400 32.30 -5.55 -12.70
N ALA A 401 31.12 -6.20 -12.78
CA ALA A 401 29.86 -5.71 -12.20
C ALA A 401 29.95 -5.62 -10.67
N LYS A 402 30.45 -6.66 -10.00
CA LYS A 402 30.67 -6.66 -8.54
C LYS A 402 31.53 -5.50 -8.08
N ALA A 403 32.55 -5.14 -8.87
CA ALA A 403 33.51 -4.10 -8.51
C ALA A 403 33.07 -2.68 -8.85
N ASN A 404 32.15 -2.48 -9.81
CA ASN A 404 31.90 -1.15 -10.38
C ASN A 404 30.42 -0.75 -10.48
N SER A 405 29.47 -1.69 -10.27
CA SER A 405 28.05 -1.35 -10.42
C SER A 405 27.54 -0.51 -9.25
N ALA A 406 26.84 0.58 -9.55
CA ALA A 406 26.10 1.37 -8.60
C ALA A 406 24.73 0.74 -8.25
N ASP A 407 24.29 -0.30 -8.98
CA ASP A 407 23.12 -1.09 -8.63
C ASP A 407 23.49 -2.13 -7.57
N THR A 408 23.31 -1.77 -6.29
CA THR A 408 23.61 -2.65 -5.16
C THR A 408 22.71 -3.89 -5.08
N GLY A 409 21.56 -3.86 -5.73
CA GLY A 409 20.61 -4.99 -5.74
C GLY A 409 21.12 -6.19 -6.52
N SER A 410 21.80 -5.96 -7.65
CA SER A 410 22.32 -7.03 -8.50
C SER A 410 23.86 -7.16 -8.49
N ALA A 411 24.58 -6.17 -7.97
CA ALA A 411 26.05 -6.14 -8.02
C ALA A 411 26.67 -7.38 -7.37
N ALA A 412 26.17 -7.84 -6.22
CA ALA A 412 26.66 -9.02 -5.50
C ALA A 412 26.59 -10.29 -6.37
N ASP A 413 25.56 -10.42 -7.21
CA ASP A 413 25.35 -11.51 -8.15
C ASP A 413 26.01 -11.28 -9.52
N GLY A 414 26.92 -10.30 -9.58
CA GLY A 414 27.61 -9.93 -10.81
C GLY A 414 26.72 -9.27 -11.85
N GLY A 415 25.76 -8.45 -11.37
CA GLY A 415 24.83 -7.71 -12.20
C GLY A 415 23.78 -8.57 -12.92
N LEU A 416 23.49 -9.78 -12.42
CA LEU A 416 22.51 -10.69 -13.03
C LEU A 416 21.08 -10.18 -12.81
N ILE A 417 20.34 -10.09 -13.91
CA ILE A 417 18.90 -9.80 -13.93
C ILE A 417 18.22 -10.85 -14.80
N THR A 418 17.28 -11.57 -14.23
CA THR A 418 16.44 -12.59 -14.88
C THR A 418 15.04 -12.08 -15.16
N ASP A 419 14.26 -12.87 -15.85
CA ASP A 419 12.81 -12.68 -16.01
C ASP A 419 12.41 -11.31 -16.61
N ILE A 420 13.22 -10.83 -17.56
CA ILE A 420 12.97 -9.56 -18.25
C ILE A 420 11.95 -9.77 -19.37
N TYR A 421 10.87 -9.02 -19.34
CA TYR A 421 9.81 -8.93 -20.35
C TYR A 421 9.27 -7.50 -20.43
N SER A 422 8.36 -7.21 -21.34
CA SER A 422 7.82 -5.85 -21.57
C SER A 422 7.16 -5.21 -20.37
N GLY A 423 6.63 -6.03 -19.43
CA GLY A 423 5.98 -5.62 -18.19
C GLY A 423 6.86 -5.69 -16.93
N SER A 424 8.16 -5.99 -17.04
CA SER A 424 9.04 -6.24 -15.88
C SER A 424 9.42 -5.00 -15.05
N GLY A 425 8.93 -3.80 -15.41
CA GLY A 425 9.08 -2.58 -14.61
C GLY A 425 10.44 -1.88 -14.73
N TYR A 426 11.37 -2.39 -15.55
CA TYR A 426 12.63 -1.70 -15.85
C TYR A 426 12.39 -0.53 -16.81
N VAL A 427 13.34 0.42 -16.84
CA VAL A 427 13.28 1.54 -17.80
C VAL A 427 13.24 1.02 -19.24
N SER A 428 12.47 1.67 -20.11
CA SER A 428 12.22 1.20 -21.48
C SER A 428 13.50 0.97 -22.27
N THR A 429 14.51 1.85 -22.14
CA THR A 429 15.81 1.69 -22.82
C THR A 429 16.52 0.39 -22.43
N PHE A 430 16.39 -0.06 -21.18
CA PHE A 430 16.95 -1.33 -20.70
C PHE A 430 16.15 -2.51 -21.25
N THR A 431 14.83 -2.45 -21.12
CA THR A 431 13.92 -3.51 -21.57
C THR A 431 13.97 -3.68 -23.08
N ASP A 432 13.90 -2.60 -23.84
CA ASP A 432 13.97 -2.63 -25.31
C ASP A 432 15.30 -3.24 -25.79
N TRP A 433 16.41 -2.90 -25.12
CA TRP A 433 17.70 -3.49 -25.45
C TRP A 433 17.73 -5.00 -25.18
N ALA A 434 17.22 -5.43 -24.01
CA ALA A 434 17.21 -6.84 -23.62
C ALA A 434 16.26 -7.69 -24.48
N LEU A 435 15.14 -7.11 -24.91
CA LEU A 435 14.10 -7.81 -25.69
C LEU A 435 14.29 -7.69 -27.23
N ASP A 436 15.28 -6.95 -27.70
CA ASP A 436 15.57 -6.89 -29.15
C ASP A 436 15.79 -8.30 -29.70
N ALA A 437 14.95 -8.71 -30.64
CA ALA A 437 14.98 -10.06 -31.26
C ALA A 437 16.29 -10.41 -31.95
N ALA A 438 17.11 -9.40 -32.29
CA ALA A 438 18.42 -9.61 -32.91
C ALA A 438 19.51 -10.02 -31.91
N ARG A 439 19.30 -9.87 -30.60
CA ARG A 439 20.28 -10.18 -29.55
C ARG A 439 20.71 -11.64 -29.55
N ARG A 440 22.01 -11.84 -29.32
CA ARG A 440 22.65 -13.16 -29.18
C ARG A 440 23.42 -13.21 -27.87
N PRO A 441 23.51 -14.36 -27.19
CA PRO A 441 24.35 -14.51 -25.99
C PRO A 441 25.76 -13.96 -26.24
N GLY A 442 26.24 -13.11 -25.35
CA GLY A 442 27.49 -12.41 -25.44
C GLY A 442 27.43 -11.01 -26.09
N ASP A 443 26.30 -10.59 -26.64
CA ASP A 443 26.12 -9.22 -27.13
C ASP A 443 26.22 -8.23 -25.96
N THR A 444 26.85 -7.08 -26.21
CA THR A 444 27.00 -6.00 -25.25
C THR A 444 26.53 -4.67 -25.81
N GLY A 445 26.09 -3.78 -24.92
CA GLY A 445 25.64 -2.44 -25.30
C GLY A 445 25.74 -1.48 -24.13
N ILE A 446 25.51 -0.21 -24.41
CA ILE A 446 25.39 0.85 -23.37
C ILE A 446 24.08 1.55 -23.64
N VAL A 447 23.22 1.63 -22.61
CA VAL A 447 21.92 2.30 -22.67
C VAL A 447 21.78 3.30 -21.53
N GLN A 448 21.10 4.42 -21.79
CA GLN A 448 20.93 5.47 -20.79
C GLN A 448 19.82 5.08 -19.81
N ASN A 449 20.07 5.32 -18.53
CA ASN A 449 19.08 5.22 -17.47
C ASN A 449 18.59 6.62 -17.07
N THR A 450 17.37 6.96 -17.47
CA THR A 450 16.74 8.26 -17.18
C THR A 450 15.56 8.16 -16.22
N GLY A 451 15.05 6.97 -15.97
CA GLY A 451 13.76 6.75 -15.31
C GLY A 451 13.82 6.39 -13.83
N SER A 452 15.00 6.08 -13.26
CA SER A 452 15.14 5.61 -11.88
C SER A 452 15.65 6.68 -10.91
N SER A 453 15.70 6.34 -9.63
CA SER A 453 16.33 7.15 -8.59
C SER A 453 17.84 7.35 -8.78
N VAL A 454 18.51 6.41 -9.45
CA VAL A 454 19.94 6.51 -9.81
C VAL A 454 20.03 6.73 -11.31
N LYS A 455 20.36 7.95 -11.73
CA LYS A 455 20.55 8.34 -13.13
C LYS A 455 21.92 7.92 -13.61
N GLY A 456 22.05 7.60 -14.91
CA GLY A 456 23.34 7.20 -15.47
C GLY A 456 23.24 6.34 -16.72
N TRP A 457 24.12 5.35 -16.81
CA TRP A 457 24.22 4.45 -17.97
C TRP A 457 24.35 3.00 -17.53
N HIS A 458 23.61 2.10 -18.16
CA HIS A 458 23.77 0.67 -18.02
C HIS A 458 24.75 0.16 -19.10
N ILE A 459 25.77 -0.58 -18.68
CA ILE A 459 26.53 -1.47 -19.56
C ILE A 459 25.79 -2.80 -19.51
N MET A 460 25.37 -3.30 -20.67
CA MET A 460 24.53 -4.50 -20.80
C MET A 460 25.35 -5.65 -21.38
N TYR A 461 25.13 -6.84 -20.88
CA TYR A 461 25.63 -8.11 -21.46
C TYR A 461 24.43 -9.07 -21.56
N PHE A 462 24.11 -9.51 -22.77
CA PHE A 462 23.00 -10.43 -23.00
C PHE A 462 23.40 -11.87 -22.67
N VAL A 463 22.72 -12.51 -21.76
CA VAL A 463 22.96 -13.90 -21.34
C VAL A 463 22.14 -14.86 -22.20
N GLY A 464 20.84 -14.62 -22.36
CA GLY A 464 19.99 -15.49 -23.15
C GLY A 464 18.51 -15.07 -23.09
N ARG A 465 17.68 -15.83 -23.82
CA ARG A 465 16.22 -15.73 -23.82
C ARG A 465 15.64 -17.15 -23.69
N ASP A 466 15.95 -17.79 -22.61
CA ASP A 466 15.64 -19.18 -22.30
C ASP A 466 14.98 -19.32 -20.91
N GLY A 467 14.56 -18.19 -20.34
CA GLY A 467 13.75 -18.15 -19.13
C GLY A 467 12.35 -18.71 -19.38
N ASP A 468 11.59 -18.91 -18.30
CA ASP A 468 10.19 -19.32 -18.39
C ASP A 468 9.38 -18.31 -19.21
N PRO A 469 8.33 -18.75 -19.94
CA PRO A 469 7.44 -17.84 -20.64
C PRO A 469 6.70 -16.94 -19.66
N VAL A 470 6.38 -15.72 -20.10
CA VAL A 470 5.76 -14.66 -19.27
C VAL A 470 4.50 -15.15 -18.54
N TRP A 471 3.61 -15.90 -19.23
CA TRP A 471 2.41 -16.43 -18.59
C TRP A 471 2.71 -17.35 -17.41
N LYS A 472 3.81 -18.13 -17.49
CA LYS A 472 4.20 -19.05 -16.42
C LYS A 472 4.74 -18.30 -15.21
N LEU A 473 5.50 -17.22 -15.43
CA LEU A 473 5.92 -16.32 -14.33
C LEU A 473 4.73 -15.65 -13.66
N THR A 474 3.77 -15.15 -14.44
CA THR A 474 2.54 -14.55 -13.91
C THR A 474 1.73 -15.57 -13.11
N ALA A 475 1.58 -16.79 -13.65
CA ALA A 475 0.91 -17.88 -12.93
C ALA A 475 1.66 -18.25 -11.64
N LYS A 476 3.00 -18.35 -11.68
CA LYS A 476 3.83 -18.62 -10.50
C LYS A 476 3.56 -17.59 -9.39
N THR A 477 3.68 -16.32 -9.71
CA THR A 477 3.44 -15.24 -8.76
C THR A 477 2.02 -15.28 -8.18
N ALA A 478 1.02 -15.58 -9.00
CA ALA A 478 -0.37 -15.68 -8.56
C ALA A 478 -0.57 -16.89 -7.63
N MET A 479 -0.04 -18.06 -7.97
CA MET A 479 -0.09 -19.28 -7.15
C MET A 479 0.61 -19.08 -5.81
N GLU A 480 1.81 -18.49 -5.81
CA GLU A 480 2.56 -18.17 -4.58
C GLU A 480 1.76 -17.24 -3.67
N ASN A 481 1.12 -16.21 -4.22
CA ASN A 481 0.27 -15.28 -3.47
C ASN A 481 -0.99 -15.96 -2.92
N ASP A 482 -1.62 -16.83 -3.70
CA ASP A 482 -2.80 -17.59 -3.29
C ASP A 482 -2.45 -18.56 -2.13
N ASP A 483 -1.38 -19.34 -2.28
CA ASP A 483 -0.93 -20.28 -1.26
C ASP A 483 -0.47 -19.57 0.02
N TYR A 484 0.25 -18.45 -0.13
CA TYR A 484 0.64 -17.60 1.00
C TYR A 484 -0.58 -17.05 1.75
N THR A 485 -1.57 -16.53 1.01
CA THR A 485 -2.83 -16.02 1.58
C THR A 485 -3.62 -17.13 2.28
N GLN A 486 -3.72 -18.31 1.67
CA GLN A 486 -4.39 -19.46 2.27
C GLN A 486 -3.68 -19.93 3.54
N TRP A 487 -2.35 -19.99 3.52
CA TRP A 487 -1.55 -20.35 4.69
C TRP A 487 -1.75 -19.36 5.85
N GLN A 488 -1.72 -18.06 5.58
CA GLN A 488 -2.01 -17.03 6.58
C GLN A 488 -3.43 -17.14 7.15
N ASN A 489 -4.42 -17.35 6.29
CA ASN A 489 -5.81 -17.50 6.70
C ASN A 489 -5.98 -18.79 7.53
N ALA A 490 -5.35 -19.89 7.14
CA ALA A 490 -5.38 -21.14 7.90
C ALA A 490 -4.75 -21.00 9.30
N ALA A 491 -3.69 -20.19 9.45
CA ALA A 491 -3.13 -19.86 10.77
C ALA A 491 -4.11 -18.99 11.58
N LYS A 492 -4.70 -17.99 10.96
CA LYS A 492 -5.68 -17.08 11.59
C LYS A 492 -6.95 -17.81 12.04
N ASP A 493 -7.43 -18.79 11.28
CA ASP A 493 -8.61 -19.59 11.61
C ASP A 493 -8.41 -20.52 12.84
N LYS A 494 -7.15 -20.78 13.21
CA LYS A 494 -6.82 -21.57 14.42
C LYS A 494 -6.88 -20.75 15.69
N VAL A 495 -6.98 -19.43 15.62
CA VAL A 495 -7.01 -18.55 16.78
C VAL A 495 -8.36 -17.85 16.91
N SER A 496 -8.77 -17.58 18.14
CA SER A 496 -9.93 -16.73 18.43
C SER A 496 -9.47 -15.33 18.79
N TYR A 497 -10.14 -14.29 18.27
CA TYR A 497 -9.83 -12.95 18.70
C TYR A 497 -11.08 -12.10 18.97
N THR A 498 -10.91 -11.07 19.81
CA THR A 498 -11.95 -10.09 20.14
C THR A 498 -11.32 -8.70 20.25
N THR A 499 -12.08 -7.69 19.84
CA THR A 499 -11.69 -6.29 20.04
C THR A 499 -12.21 -5.77 21.39
N GLY A 500 -11.44 -4.89 22.03
CA GLY A 500 -11.74 -4.34 23.35
C GLY A 500 -11.72 -2.81 23.41
N LEU A 501 -11.93 -2.29 24.62
CA LEU A 501 -11.99 -0.83 24.86
C LEU A 501 -10.71 -0.10 24.48
N GLY A 502 -9.57 -0.76 24.55
CA GLY A 502 -8.25 -0.21 24.17
C GLY A 502 -8.22 0.32 22.73
N LEU A 503 -9.02 -0.26 21.84
CA LEU A 503 -9.09 0.17 20.43
C LEU A 503 -9.53 1.63 20.25
N LYS A 504 -10.25 2.20 21.24
CA LYS A 504 -10.64 3.62 21.25
C LYS A 504 -9.47 4.57 21.53
N PHE A 505 -8.35 4.06 22.00
CA PHE A 505 -7.16 4.85 22.33
C PHE A 505 -6.10 4.83 21.24
N VAL A 506 -6.30 4.12 20.14
CA VAL A 506 -5.49 4.21 18.92
C VAL A 506 -5.69 5.59 18.31
N GLN A 507 -4.59 6.27 17.87
CA GLN A 507 -4.60 7.69 17.48
C GLN A 507 -4.10 7.90 16.04
#